data_199b2044929fdaac4636b6f9fe2e0606
#
_entry.id   199b2044929fdaac4636b6f9fe2e0606
#
_cell.length_a   1.000
_cell.length_b   1.000
_cell.length_c   1.000
_cell.angle_alpha   90.00
_cell.angle_beta   90.00
_cell.angle_gamma   90.00
#
_symmetry.space_group_name_H-M   'P 1'
#
loop_
_entity.id
_entity.type
_entity.pdbx_description
1 polymer ?
#
loop_
_entity_poly.entity_id
_entity_poly.type
_entity_poly.pdbx_seq_one_letter_code
_entity_poly.pdbx_strand_id
1 'polypeptide(L)'
;MSSQTVNPPGYPTRRLAGRSRSALEIPVLDREPGPLGRRIASLPGEGHPVWTYVLGIIIAFVTVASLSLVTGIVVTRVLLHVQGVAGADESPVRFLARHRSGGLTDASLVGSIMAGGVVLPIVAVVAAVIALVAKHWRLAGFLLFALAVESASYRTTTLLVHRHRPEVHRLEKLPVDASYPSGHTAASIAVYCGVALLLTSRIQNRGAQIAIWAVAILIPVYVAFSRMYRGMHHPLDVAGGVIVGVAAVSALVLVTRASGSAAR
;
A
#
# COMPACT_ATOMS: atom_id res chain seq x y z
N MET A 1 29.43 62.20 37.92
CA MET A 1 28.17 61.69 37.40
C MET A 1 28.52 60.58 36.38
N SER A 2 28.56 59.34 36.82
CA SER A 2 28.86 58.17 35.98
C SER A 2 27.56 57.44 35.63
N SER A 3 27.26 57.43 34.36
CA SER A 3 26.06 56.71 33.81
C SER A 3 26.39 55.20 33.74
N GLN A 4 25.70 54.47 34.58
CA GLN A 4 25.68 52.99 34.48
C GLN A 4 24.68 52.58 33.36
N THR A 5 25.19 51.96 32.30
CA THR A 5 24.39 51.31 31.29
C THR A 5 23.93 49.95 31.83
N VAL A 6 22.65 49.80 32.09
CA VAL A 6 21.99 48.53 32.46
C VAL A 6 21.84 47.67 31.21
N ASN A 7 22.54 46.56 31.13
CA ASN A 7 22.31 45.54 30.10
C ASN A 7 20.97 44.84 30.39
N PRO A 8 20.08 44.61 29.38
CA PRO A 8 18.87 43.84 29.58
C PRO A 8 19.20 42.36 29.78
N PRO A 9 18.39 41.61 30.57
CA PRO A 9 18.64 40.21 30.84
C PRO A 9 18.52 39.38 29.53
N GLY A 10 19.59 38.64 29.24
CA GLY A 10 19.64 37.77 28.08
C GLY A 10 18.57 36.67 28.13
N TYR A 11 17.68 36.66 27.15
CA TYR A 11 16.80 35.52 26.92
C TYR A 11 17.64 34.27 26.71
N PRO A 12 17.36 33.17 27.40
CA PRO A 12 18.04 31.92 27.15
C PRO A 12 17.66 31.48 25.75
N THR A 13 18.63 31.56 24.83
CA THR A 13 18.50 30.92 23.51
C THR A 13 18.35 29.42 23.77
N ARG A 14 17.10 28.95 23.69
CA ARG A 14 16.79 27.53 23.74
C ARG A 14 17.48 26.89 22.55
N ARG A 15 18.72 26.39 22.80
CA ARG A 15 19.38 25.47 21.87
C ARG A 15 18.40 24.35 21.65
N LEU A 16 17.83 24.28 20.46
CA LEU A 16 17.18 23.08 19.96
C LEU A 16 18.27 22.03 19.89
N ALA A 17 18.53 21.40 21.05
CA ALA A 17 19.34 20.21 21.10
C ALA A 17 18.72 19.25 20.09
N GLY A 18 19.49 18.96 19.01
CA GLY A 18 19.09 17.99 18.01
C GLY A 18 18.70 16.72 18.76
N ARG A 19 17.39 16.42 18.85
CA ARG A 19 16.93 15.15 19.40
C ARG A 19 17.61 14.08 18.55
N SER A 20 18.62 13.44 19.12
CA SER A 20 19.15 12.19 18.62
C SER A 20 17.93 11.30 18.37
N ARG A 21 17.62 11.04 17.10
CA ARG A 21 16.53 10.13 16.74
C ARG A 21 16.85 8.82 17.40
N SER A 22 16.02 8.37 18.33
CA SER A 22 16.24 7.09 18.99
C SER A 22 16.31 6.00 17.89
N ALA A 23 17.13 5.00 18.08
CA ALA A 23 17.24 3.88 17.14
C ALA A 23 15.89 3.19 16.89
N LEU A 24 14.88 3.53 17.68
CA LEU A 24 13.52 2.97 17.70
C LEU A 24 12.49 3.80 16.90
N GLU A 25 12.78 5.06 16.52
CA GLU A 25 11.81 5.89 15.77
C GLU A 25 11.77 5.51 14.29
N ILE A 26 10.57 5.40 13.71
CA ILE A 26 10.34 5.24 12.28
C ILE A 26 9.75 6.56 11.77
N PRO A 27 10.54 7.42 11.14
CA PRO A 27 10.16 8.80 10.87
C PRO A 27 8.85 8.95 10.10
N VAL A 28 8.55 8.04 9.18
CA VAL A 28 7.31 8.09 8.40
C VAL A 28 6.06 7.75 9.23
N LEU A 29 6.20 6.92 10.26
CA LEU A 29 5.08 6.53 11.13
C LEU A 29 4.98 7.38 12.39
N ASP A 30 6.07 8.03 12.80
CA ASP A 30 6.15 8.83 14.03
C ASP A 30 5.92 10.34 13.80
N ARG A 31 5.67 10.75 12.54
CA ARG A 31 5.25 12.12 12.24
C ARG A 31 3.91 12.43 12.89
N GLU A 32 3.75 13.69 13.31
CA GLU A 32 2.45 14.17 13.76
C GLU A 32 1.36 13.92 12.72
N PRO A 33 0.20 13.42 13.13
CA PRO A 33 -0.89 13.19 12.20
C PRO A 33 -1.39 14.53 11.63
N GLY A 34 -1.64 14.57 10.34
CA GLY A 34 -2.31 15.70 9.70
C GLY A 34 -3.77 15.87 10.19
N PRO A 35 -4.54 16.83 9.66
CA PRO A 35 -5.90 17.11 10.14
C PRO A 35 -6.81 15.87 10.20
N LEU A 36 -6.74 15.02 9.20
CA LEU A 36 -7.52 13.77 9.14
C LEU A 36 -7.08 12.77 10.22
N GLY A 37 -5.77 12.59 10.40
CA GLY A 37 -5.23 11.70 11.45
C GLY A 37 -5.56 12.20 12.86
N ARG A 38 -5.61 13.52 13.09
CA ARG A 38 -6.07 14.09 14.36
C ARG A 38 -7.56 13.80 14.62
N ARG A 39 -8.41 13.85 13.59
CA ARG A 39 -9.82 13.44 13.71
C ARG A 39 -9.96 11.95 14.06
N ILE A 40 -9.16 11.08 13.46
CA ILE A 40 -9.14 9.66 13.80
C ILE A 40 -8.67 9.45 15.26
N ALA A 41 -7.66 10.21 15.71
CA ALA A 41 -7.16 10.14 17.08
C ALA A 41 -8.15 10.65 18.13
N SER A 42 -9.09 11.53 17.76
CA SER A 42 -10.12 12.08 18.64
C SER A 42 -11.43 11.28 18.66
N LEU A 43 -11.50 10.14 17.98
CA LEU A 43 -12.69 9.27 18.02
C LEU A 43 -12.87 8.60 19.39
N PRO A 44 -14.12 8.21 19.78
CA PRO A 44 -14.40 7.61 21.07
C PRO A 44 -13.53 6.38 21.36
N GLY A 45 -12.93 6.36 22.54
CA GLY A 45 -11.92 5.39 22.95
C GLY A 45 -10.72 6.09 23.60
N GLU A 46 -10.94 7.29 24.06
CA GLU A 46 -10.03 8.32 24.58
C GLU A 46 -8.69 7.80 25.08
N GLY A 47 -7.62 8.10 24.33
CA GLY A 47 -6.24 7.95 24.78
C GLY A 47 -5.66 6.54 24.73
N HIS A 48 -6.42 5.50 24.39
CA HIS A 48 -5.86 4.15 24.29
C HIS A 48 -5.39 3.83 22.87
N PRO A 49 -4.09 3.75 22.60
CA PRO A 49 -3.52 3.64 21.25
C PRO A 49 -4.01 2.41 20.47
N VAL A 50 -4.33 1.33 21.17
CA VAL A 50 -4.83 0.09 20.53
C VAL A 50 -6.24 0.29 19.98
N TRP A 51 -7.16 0.92 20.73
CA TRP A 51 -8.51 1.20 20.25
C TRP A 51 -8.52 2.17 19.08
N THR A 52 -7.71 3.23 19.13
CA THR A 52 -7.51 4.15 17.99
C THR A 52 -7.00 3.39 16.76
N TYR A 53 -6.11 2.42 16.97
CA TYR A 53 -5.57 1.60 15.88
C TYR A 53 -6.64 0.68 15.29
N VAL A 54 -7.39 -0.04 16.11
CA VAL A 54 -8.47 -0.97 15.67
C VAL A 54 -9.56 -0.21 14.89
N LEU A 55 -10.05 0.89 15.47
CA LEU A 55 -11.05 1.72 14.78
C LEU A 55 -10.52 2.31 13.48
N GLY A 56 -9.26 2.74 13.49
CA GLY A 56 -8.58 3.21 12.28
C GLY A 56 -8.50 2.15 11.18
N ILE A 57 -8.23 0.88 11.52
CA ILE A 57 -8.23 -0.24 10.56
C ILE A 57 -9.62 -0.44 9.96
N ILE A 58 -10.68 -0.39 10.77
CA ILE A 58 -12.06 -0.52 10.28
C ILE A 58 -12.38 0.61 9.29
N ILE A 59 -12.03 1.85 9.63
CA ILE A 59 -12.22 3.01 8.75
C ILE A 59 -11.39 2.87 7.48
N ALA A 60 -10.14 2.42 7.59
CA ALA A 60 -9.27 2.17 6.43
C ALA A 60 -9.88 1.12 5.50
N PHE A 61 -10.35 0.00 6.05
CA PHE A 61 -11.03 -1.05 5.27
C PHE A 61 -12.26 -0.51 4.55
N VAL A 62 -13.17 0.15 5.26
CA VAL A 62 -14.39 0.72 4.66
C VAL A 62 -14.04 1.71 3.56
N THR A 63 -13.05 2.58 3.77
CA THR A 63 -12.62 3.58 2.79
C THR A 63 -12.02 2.92 1.54
N VAL A 64 -11.09 1.97 1.71
CA VAL A 64 -10.41 1.31 0.59
C VAL A 64 -11.39 0.40 -0.17
N ALA A 65 -12.24 -0.33 0.53
CA ALA A 65 -13.27 -1.16 -0.09
C ALA A 65 -14.29 -0.32 -0.88
N SER A 66 -14.76 0.78 -0.32
CA SER A 66 -15.67 1.71 -1.01
C SER A 66 -15.01 2.31 -2.26
N LEU A 67 -13.75 2.74 -2.17
CA LEU A 67 -12.99 3.24 -3.31
C LEU A 67 -12.85 2.16 -4.40
N SER A 68 -12.53 0.93 -4.00
CA SER A 68 -12.40 -0.21 -4.92
C SER A 68 -13.73 -0.54 -5.60
N LEU A 69 -14.83 -0.53 -4.86
CA LEU A 69 -16.18 -0.76 -5.39
C LEU A 69 -16.59 0.34 -6.38
N VAL A 70 -16.43 1.60 -6.00
CA VAL A 70 -16.79 2.75 -6.86
C VAL A 70 -15.97 2.70 -8.15
N THR A 71 -14.67 2.51 -8.08
CA THR A 71 -13.83 2.42 -9.28
C THR A 71 -14.18 1.19 -10.12
N GLY A 72 -14.53 0.06 -9.50
CA GLY A 72 -15.00 -1.14 -10.20
C GLY A 72 -16.34 -0.92 -10.93
N ILE A 73 -17.29 -0.24 -10.29
CA ILE A 73 -18.57 0.15 -10.93
C ILE A 73 -18.31 1.12 -12.08
N VAL A 74 -17.45 2.11 -11.90
CA VAL A 74 -17.07 3.04 -12.97
C VAL A 74 -16.44 2.30 -14.15
N VAL A 75 -15.52 1.38 -13.89
CA VAL A 75 -14.91 0.57 -14.96
C VAL A 75 -15.98 -0.25 -15.69
N THR A 76 -16.78 -1.01 -14.95
CA THR A 76 -17.70 -2.00 -15.55
C THR A 76 -18.98 -1.38 -16.13
N ARG A 77 -19.48 -0.27 -15.59
CA ARG A 77 -20.75 0.34 -16.00
C ARG A 77 -20.59 1.61 -16.84
N VAL A 78 -19.40 2.23 -16.82
CA VAL A 78 -19.17 3.47 -17.57
C VAL A 78 -18.05 3.27 -18.60
N LEU A 79 -16.82 3.01 -18.15
CA LEU A 79 -15.67 3.02 -19.06
C LEU A 79 -15.77 1.96 -20.16
N LEU A 80 -16.16 0.73 -19.83
CA LEU A 80 -16.27 -0.34 -20.83
C LEU A 80 -17.42 -0.14 -21.83
N HIS A 81 -18.35 0.80 -21.57
CA HIS A 81 -19.41 1.16 -22.51
C HIS A 81 -19.02 2.34 -23.42
N VAL A 82 -17.90 3.00 -23.14
CA VAL A 82 -17.35 4.03 -24.05
C VAL A 82 -16.76 3.33 -25.26
N GLN A 83 -17.10 3.85 -26.45
CA GLN A 83 -16.65 3.29 -27.73
C GLN A 83 -15.12 3.12 -27.76
N GLY A 84 -14.67 1.94 -28.14
CA GLY A 84 -13.25 1.60 -28.26
C GLY A 84 -12.53 1.21 -26.96
N VAL A 85 -13.04 1.58 -25.77
CA VAL A 85 -12.37 1.31 -24.50
C VAL A 85 -12.27 -0.19 -24.22
N ALA A 86 -13.35 -0.95 -24.40
CA ALA A 86 -13.32 -2.40 -24.20
C ALA A 86 -12.30 -3.10 -25.11
N GLY A 87 -12.22 -2.69 -26.37
CA GLY A 87 -11.22 -3.21 -27.31
C GLY A 87 -9.78 -2.82 -26.94
N ALA A 88 -9.57 -1.58 -26.49
CA ALA A 88 -8.26 -1.10 -26.04
C ALA A 88 -7.80 -1.83 -24.77
N ASP A 89 -8.74 -2.21 -23.90
CA ASP A 89 -8.46 -2.93 -22.65
C ASP A 89 -8.16 -4.43 -22.91
N GLU A 90 -8.79 -5.03 -23.90
CA GLU A 90 -8.56 -6.44 -24.27
C GLU A 90 -7.31 -6.64 -25.15
N SER A 91 -7.02 -5.68 -26.06
CA SER A 91 -6.00 -5.84 -27.09
C SER A 91 -4.59 -6.11 -26.60
N PRO A 92 -4.08 -5.49 -25.49
CA PRO A 92 -2.75 -5.79 -24.97
C PRO A 92 -2.65 -7.24 -24.48
N VAL A 93 -3.70 -7.77 -23.87
CA VAL A 93 -3.71 -9.14 -23.35
C VAL A 93 -3.73 -10.15 -24.50
N ARG A 94 -4.53 -9.89 -25.55
CA ARG A 94 -4.53 -10.73 -26.76
C ARG A 94 -3.18 -10.69 -27.48
N PHE A 95 -2.55 -9.51 -27.55
CA PHE A 95 -1.21 -9.38 -28.11
C PHE A 95 -0.20 -10.23 -27.36
N LEU A 96 -0.15 -10.11 -26.02
CA LEU A 96 0.74 -10.88 -25.17
C LEU A 96 0.49 -12.40 -25.29
N ALA A 97 -0.78 -12.81 -25.35
CA ALA A 97 -1.15 -14.20 -25.50
C ALA A 97 -0.69 -14.84 -26.83
N ARG A 98 -0.69 -14.05 -27.92
CA ARG A 98 -0.20 -14.49 -29.23
C ARG A 98 1.32 -14.60 -29.30
N HIS A 99 2.05 -13.83 -28.48
CA HIS A 99 3.52 -13.79 -28.48
C HIS A 99 4.14 -14.53 -27.30
N ARG A 100 3.44 -15.51 -26.76
CA ARG A 100 3.96 -16.37 -25.68
C ARG A 100 5.12 -17.22 -26.16
N SER A 101 6.12 -17.36 -25.29
CA SER A 101 7.25 -18.28 -25.45
C SER A 101 7.51 -19.02 -24.15
N GLY A 102 8.23 -20.15 -24.19
CA GLY A 102 8.55 -20.92 -22.99
C GLY A 102 9.24 -20.07 -21.93
N GLY A 103 10.34 -19.38 -22.27
CA GLY A 103 11.08 -18.56 -21.31
C GLY A 103 10.28 -17.42 -20.72
N LEU A 104 9.44 -16.72 -21.52
CA LEU A 104 8.56 -15.67 -20.99
C LEU A 104 7.44 -16.24 -20.12
N THR A 105 6.97 -17.44 -20.41
CA THR A 105 5.96 -18.13 -19.61
C THR A 105 6.52 -18.47 -18.22
N ASP A 106 7.74 -18.99 -18.15
CA ASP A 106 8.43 -19.30 -16.90
C ASP A 106 8.76 -18.02 -16.12
N ALA A 107 9.27 -17.00 -16.79
CA ALA A 107 9.47 -15.68 -16.17
C ALA A 107 8.17 -15.13 -15.60
N SER A 108 7.07 -15.16 -16.37
CA SER A 108 5.77 -14.68 -15.87
C SER A 108 5.25 -15.49 -14.67
N LEU A 109 5.63 -16.76 -14.53
CA LEU A 109 5.29 -17.55 -13.35
C LEU A 109 5.99 -17.00 -12.10
N VAL A 110 7.27 -16.61 -12.22
CA VAL A 110 8.00 -15.97 -11.12
C VAL A 110 7.27 -14.69 -10.66
N GLY A 111 6.87 -13.81 -11.59
CA GLY A 111 6.11 -12.61 -11.25
C GLY A 111 4.77 -12.92 -10.55
N SER A 112 4.08 -13.99 -10.98
CA SER A 112 2.85 -14.43 -10.33
C SER A 112 3.11 -14.96 -8.91
N ILE A 113 4.15 -15.77 -8.70
CA ILE A 113 4.53 -16.31 -7.40
C ILE A 113 4.94 -15.21 -6.42
N MET A 114 5.71 -14.22 -6.86
CA MET A 114 6.16 -13.07 -6.03
C MET A 114 5.00 -12.30 -5.40
N ALA A 115 3.83 -12.30 -6.04
CA ALA A 115 2.63 -11.64 -5.53
C ALA A 115 1.53 -12.64 -5.12
N GLY A 116 1.88 -13.91 -5.03
CA GLY A 116 0.95 -14.99 -4.71
C GLY A 116 0.49 -14.97 -3.26
N GLY A 117 -0.67 -15.58 -3.04
CA GLY A 117 -1.31 -15.67 -1.71
C GLY A 117 -0.54 -16.48 -0.67
N VAL A 118 0.64 -17.00 -0.97
CA VAL A 118 1.57 -17.66 -0.04
C VAL A 118 2.77 -16.75 0.25
N VAL A 119 3.41 -16.21 -0.80
CA VAL A 119 4.66 -15.46 -0.65
C VAL A 119 4.45 -14.15 0.10
N LEU A 120 3.47 -13.34 -0.28
CA LEU A 120 3.25 -12.04 0.37
C LEU A 120 2.84 -12.15 1.84
N PRO A 121 1.92 -13.04 2.25
CA PRO A 121 1.67 -13.27 3.67
C PRO A 121 2.91 -13.71 4.44
N ILE A 122 3.74 -14.60 3.89
CA ILE A 122 5.00 -15.02 4.53
C ILE A 122 5.91 -13.80 4.73
N VAL A 123 6.13 -12.99 3.68
CA VAL A 123 6.96 -11.78 3.77
C VAL A 123 6.42 -10.82 4.83
N ALA A 124 5.10 -10.56 4.84
CA ALA A 124 4.46 -9.67 5.80
C ALA A 124 4.58 -10.20 7.23
N VAL A 125 4.36 -11.50 7.45
CA VAL A 125 4.46 -12.12 8.78
C VAL A 125 5.90 -12.13 9.27
N VAL A 126 6.87 -12.52 8.46
CA VAL A 126 8.29 -12.52 8.84
C VAL A 126 8.74 -11.10 9.21
N ALA A 127 8.41 -10.10 8.40
CA ALA A 127 8.74 -8.71 8.69
C ALA A 127 8.03 -8.21 9.97
N ALA A 128 6.78 -8.62 10.21
CA ALA A 128 6.04 -8.28 11.42
C ALA A 128 6.65 -8.94 12.67
N VAL A 129 7.06 -10.21 12.59
CA VAL A 129 7.72 -10.90 13.69
C VAL A 129 9.05 -10.22 14.03
N ILE A 130 9.86 -9.87 13.03
CA ILE A 130 11.10 -9.11 13.23
C ILE A 130 10.81 -7.77 13.95
N ALA A 131 9.76 -7.06 13.52
CA ALA A 131 9.34 -5.82 14.14
C ALA A 131 8.87 -6.01 15.58
N LEU A 132 8.14 -7.08 15.89
CA LEU A 132 7.67 -7.40 17.25
C LEU A 132 8.84 -7.75 18.17
N VAL A 133 9.80 -8.56 17.71
CA VAL A 133 11.02 -8.89 18.47
C VAL A 133 11.81 -7.61 18.78
N ALA A 134 11.85 -6.67 17.82
CA ALA A 134 12.43 -5.34 18.00
C ALA A 134 11.54 -4.38 18.83
N LYS A 135 10.42 -4.86 19.42
CA LYS A 135 9.45 -4.08 20.22
C LYS A 135 8.76 -2.94 19.45
N HIS A 136 8.63 -3.09 18.12
CA HIS A 136 7.96 -2.13 17.24
C HIS A 136 6.58 -2.62 16.81
N TRP A 137 5.63 -2.80 17.73
CA TRP A 137 4.31 -3.35 17.45
C TRP A 137 3.53 -2.56 16.37
N ARG A 138 3.69 -1.23 16.32
CA ARG A 138 3.02 -0.38 15.30
C ARG A 138 3.55 -0.64 13.89
N LEU A 139 4.83 -0.97 13.77
CA LEU A 139 5.43 -1.38 12.49
C LEU A 139 4.92 -2.76 12.07
N ALA A 140 4.87 -3.71 13.01
CA ALA A 140 4.31 -5.03 12.75
C ALA A 140 2.84 -4.91 12.32
N GLY A 141 2.05 -4.11 13.04
CA GLY A 141 0.67 -3.82 12.69
C GLY A 141 0.53 -3.18 11.30
N PHE A 142 1.36 -2.19 10.97
CA PHE A 142 1.34 -1.57 9.64
C PHE A 142 1.51 -2.60 8.52
N LEU A 143 2.53 -3.47 8.61
CA LEU A 143 2.83 -4.45 7.55
C LEU A 143 1.71 -5.49 7.39
N LEU A 144 1.22 -6.04 8.52
CA LEU A 144 0.16 -7.04 8.49
C LEU A 144 -1.17 -6.46 7.99
N PHE A 145 -1.57 -5.31 8.52
CA PHE A 145 -2.87 -4.75 8.20
C PHE A 145 -2.90 -3.99 6.88
N ALA A 146 -1.77 -3.55 6.32
CA ALA A 146 -1.73 -3.05 4.94
C ALA A 146 -2.15 -4.16 3.96
N LEU A 147 -1.59 -5.36 4.11
CA LEU A 147 -1.97 -6.52 3.31
C LEU A 147 -3.40 -6.99 3.63
N ALA A 148 -3.79 -7.04 4.91
CA ALA A 148 -5.12 -7.49 5.31
C ALA A 148 -6.24 -6.58 4.79
N VAL A 149 -6.08 -5.25 4.90
CA VAL A 149 -7.05 -4.25 4.41
C VAL A 149 -7.14 -4.32 2.88
N GLU A 150 -5.99 -4.42 2.19
CA GLU A 150 -5.96 -4.62 0.74
C GLU A 150 -6.72 -5.88 0.35
N SER A 151 -6.37 -7.03 0.92
CA SER A 151 -6.93 -8.33 0.54
C SER A 151 -8.42 -8.45 0.87
N ALA A 152 -8.86 -7.89 2.01
CA ALA A 152 -10.27 -7.81 2.36
C ALA A 152 -11.05 -6.92 1.39
N SER A 153 -10.49 -5.76 1.01
CA SER A 153 -11.09 -4.85 0.03
C SER A 153 -11.17 -5.48 -1.36
N TYR A 154 -10.08 -6.12 -1.82
CA TYR A 154 -10.07 -6.93 -3.03
C TYR A 154 -11.19 -7.98 -3.00
N ARG A 155 -11.26 -8.78 -1.93
CA ARG A 155 -12.26 -9.85 -1.81
C ARG A 155 -13.69 -9.31 -1.84
N THR A 156 -13.96 -8.24 -1.11
CA THR A 156 -15.28 -7.58 -1.12
C THR A 156 -15.64 -7.11 -2.52
N THR A 157 -14.70 -6.50 -3.23
CA THR A 157 -14.94 -6.02 -4.59
C THR A 157 -15.19 -7.16 -5.58
N THR A 158 -14.42 -8.24 -5.55
CA THR A 158 -14.62 -9.38 -6.44
C THR A 158 -15.93 -10.12 -6.23
N LEU A 159 -16.53 -10.01 -5.05
CA LEU A 159 -17.85 -10.58 -4.75
C LEU A 159 -19.01 -9.71 -5.27
N LEU A 160 -18.78 -8.40 -5.41
CA LEU A 160 -19.83 -7.43 -5.74
C LEU A 160 -19.72 -6.87 -7.16
N VAL A 161 -18.52 -6.85 -7.71
CA VAL A 161 -18.24 -6.37 -9.08
C VAL A 161 -17.85 -7.56 -9.95
N HIS A 162 -18.84 -8.04 -10.70
CA HIS A 162 -18.61 -9.12 -11.65
C HIS A 162 -17.98 -8.57 -12.94
N ARG A 163 -16.78 -9.02 -13.23
CA ARG A 163 -16.07 -8.73 -14.48
C ARG A 163 -15.41 -10.00 -15.00
N HIS A 164 -15.70 -10.36 -16.25
CA HIS A 164 -15.08 -11.48 -16.91
C HIS A 164 -13.56 -11.25 -17.11
N ARG A 165 -12.81 -12.33 -17.00
CA ARG A 165 -11.39 -12.33 -17.34
C ARG A 165 -11.20 -12.27 -18.85
N PRO A 166 -9.97 -11.89 -19.33
CA PRO A 166 -9.67 -11.82 -20.75
C PRO A 166 -10.03 -13.09 -21.52
N GLU A 167 -10.52 -12.92 -22.77
CA GLU A 167 -10.91 -14.00 -23.66
C GLU A 167 -9.70 -14.62 -24.37
N VAL A 168 -8.75 -15.11 -23.58
CA VAL A 168 -7.56 -15.81 -24.05
C VAL A 168 -7.34 -17.08 -23.23
N HIS A 169 -6.52 -17.99 -23.75
CA HIS A 169 -6.11 -19.14 -22.93
C HIS A 169 -5.40 -18.67 -21.65
N ARG A 170 -5.95 -19.01 -20.50
CA ARG A 170 -5.43 -18.62 -19.18
C ARG A 170 -4.42 -19.64 -18.70
N LEU A 171 -3.27 -19.16 -18.19
CA LEU A 171 -2.21 -20.02 -17.66
C LEU A 171 -2.42 -20.41 -16.19
N GLU A 172 -3.52 -19.95 -15.56
CA GLU A 172 -3.90 -20.28 -14.18
C GLU A 172 -5.40 -20.52 -14.07
N LYS A 173 -5.76 -21.39 -13.11
CA LYS A 173 -7.17 -21.74 -12.84
C LYS A 173 -7.70 -20.85 -11.72
N LEU A 174 -8.43 -19.78 -12.06
CA LEU A 174 -9.13 -18.89 -11.13
C LEU A 174 -10.57 -18.62 -11.62
N PRO A 175 -11.50 -18.18 -10.75
CA PRO A 175 -12.87 -17.86 -11.13
C PRO A 175 -12.93 -16.90 -12.31
N VAL A 176 -13.86 -17.16 -13.25
CA VAL A 176 -13.97 -16.43 -14.53
C VAL A 176 -14.46 -15.00 -14.29
N ASP A 177 -15.39 -14.81 -13.35
CA ASP A 177 -16.13 -13.57 -13.15
C ASP A 177 -15.52 -12.64 -12.09
N ALA A 178 -14.30 -12.94 -11.65
CA ALA A 178 -13.61 -12.20 -10.60
C ALA A 178 -12.31 -11.57 -11.15
N SER A 179 -12.40 -10.79 -12.22
CA SER A 179 -11.24 -10.15 -12.83
C SER A 179 -10.85 -8.85 -12.14
N TYR A 180 -11.80 -8.01 -11.72
CA TYR A 180 -11.55 -6.70 -11.14
C TYR A 180 -11.63 -6.72 -9.61
N PRO A 181 -10.71 -6.03 -8.92
CA PRO A 181 -9.42 -5.50 -9.39
C PRO A 181 -8.35 -6.61 -9.43
N SER A 182 -7.12 -6.28 -9.88
CA SER A 182 -5.99 -7.20 -9.80
C SER A 182 -5.44 -7.28 -8.38
N GLY A 183 -5.81 -8.32 -7.63
CA GLY A 183 -5.33 -8.54 -6.25
C GLY A 183 -3.82 -8.75 -6.16
N HIS A 184 -3.19 -9.45 -7.12
CA HIS A 184 -1.73 -9.60 -7.14
C HIS A 184 -1.01 -8.25 -7.27
N THR A 185 -1.51 -7.36 -8.14
CA THR A 185 -0.95 -6.01 -8.28
C THR A 185 -1.15 -5.19 -7.01
N ALA A 186 -2.35 -5.21 -6.43
CA ALA A 186 -2.67 -4.46 -5.21
C ALA A 186 -1.84 -4.94 -4.02
N ALA A 187 -1.78 -6.24 -3.78
CA ALA A 187 -1.04 -6.84 -2.67
C ALA A 187 0.48 -6.64 -2.81
N SER A 188 1.03 -6.72 -4.04
CA SER A 188 2.45 -6.43 -4.27
C SER A 188 2.81 -4.98 -3.93
N ILE A 189 1.96 -4.01 -4.25
CA ILE A 189 2.14 -2.61 -3.86
C ILE A 189 2.05 -2.48 -2.33
N ALA A 190 1.03 -3.07 -1.70
CA ALA A 190 0.84 -2.99 -0.26
C ALA A 190 2.08 -3.48 0.50
N VAL A 191 2.68 -4.58 0.08
CA VAL A 191 3.84 -5.17 0.75
C VAL A 191 5.15 -4.50 0.31
N TYR A 192 5.50 -4.51 -0.97
CA TYR A 192 6.83 -4.04 -1.41
C TYR A 192 7.00 -2.54 -1.29
N CYS A 193 5.99 -1.74 -1.69
CA CYS A 193 6.06 -0.29 -1.51
C CYS A 193 5.87 0.09 -0.03
N GLY A 194 5.09 -0.65 0.75
CA GLY A 194 4.99 -0.48 2.19
C GLY A 194 6.33 -0.67 2.90
N VAL A 195 7.05 -1.74 2.58
CA VAL A 195 8.42 -2.00 3.11
C VAL A 195 9.39 -0.91 2.66
N ALA A 196 9.38 -0.52 1.38
CA ALA A 196 10.25 0.54 0.88
C ALA A 196 10.01 1.87 1.60
N LEU A 197 8.75 2.24 1.84
CA LEU A 197 8.38 3.44 2.59
C LEU A 197 9.00 3.44 4.00
N LEU A 198 8.96 2.31 4.69
CA LEU A 198 9.53 2.16 6.02
C LEU A 198 11.06 2.23 6.00
N LEU A 199 11.70 1.49 5.10
CA LEU A 199 13.16 1.47 4.97
C LEU A 199 13.71 2.85 4.61
N THR A 200 13.16 3.49 3.57
CA THR A 200 13.65 4.78 3.08
C THR A 200 13.40 5.92 4.06
N SER A 201 12.44 5.78 4.97
CA SER A 201 12.22 6.76 6.03
C SER A 201 13.39 6.86 7.03
N ARG A 202 14.26 5.85 7.11
CA ARG A 202 15.44 5.79 7.97
C ARG A 202 16.75 6.08 7.26
N ILE A 203 16.81 5.83 5.97
CA ILE A 203 18.00 5.97 5.16
C ILE A 203 18.15 7.45 4.74
N GLN A 204 19.34 8.03 4.96
CA GLN A 204 19.63 9.40 4.55
C GLN A 204 20.27 9.47 3.16
N ASN A 205 20.90 8.40 2.71
CA ASN A 205 21.52 8.32 1.40
C ASN A 205 20.46 8.31 0.29
N ARG A 206 20.41 9.36 -0.51
CA ARG A 206 19.43 9.51 -1.61
C ARG A 206 19.58 8.43 -2.68
N GLY A 207 20.80 8.02 -3.01
CA GLY A 207 21.02 6.95 -3.98
C GLY A 207 20.42 5.62 -3.51
N ALA A 208 20.62 5.28 -2.23
CA ALA A 208 20.00 4.09 -1.64
C ALA A 208 18.47 4.20 -1.60
N GLN A 209 17.91 5.37 -1.28
CA GLN A 209 16.46 5.60 -1.33
C GLN A 209 15.90 5.36 -2.75
N ILE A 210 16.56 5.93 -3.76
CA ILE A 210 16.15 5.76 -5.16
C ILE A 210 16.23 4.29 -5.57
N ALA A 211 17.31 3.59 -5.22
CA ALA A 211 17.47 2.17 -5.56
C ALA A 211 16.38 1.30 -4.91
N ILE A 212 16.06 1.53 -3.63
CA ILE A 212 14.99 0.82 -2.91
C ILE A 212 13.63 1.09 -3.57
N TRP A 213 13.30 2.34 -3.88
CA TRP A 213 12.05 2.68 -4.54
C TRP A 213 11.98 2.13 -5.97
N ALA A 214 13.08 2.14 -6.72
CA ALA A 214 13.14 1.54 -8.04
C ALA A 214 12.77 0.04 -7.98
N VAL A 215 13.39 -0.72 -7.09
CA VAL A 215 13.06 -2.14 -6.88
C VAL A 215 11.61 -2.32 -6.45
N ALA A 216 11.15 -1.54 -5.47
CA ALA A 216 9.80 -1.63 -4.92
C ALA A 216 8.70 -1.29 -5.94
N ILE A 217 8.98 -0.48 -6.95
CA ILE A 217 8.06 -0.15 -8.05
C ILE A 217 8.19 -1.17 -9.18
N LEU A 218 9.41 -1.59 -9.53
CA LEU A 218 9.62 -2.55 -10.60
C LEU A 218 8.98 -3.91 -10.32
N ILE A 219 8.93 -4.34 -9.05
CA ILE A 219 8.29 -5.61 -8.70
C ILE A 219 6.77 -5.57 -9.01
N PRO A 220 5.95 -4.62 -8.53
CA PRO A 220 4.54 -4.53 -8.90
C PRO A 220 4.31 -4.35 -10.41
N VAL A 221 5.17 -3.61 -11.10
CA VAL A 221 5.10 -3.47 -12.56
C VAL A 221 5.32 -4.82 -13.25
N TYR A 222 6.32 -5.56 -12.81
CA TYR A 222 6.58 -6.91 -13.32
C TYR A 222 5.43 -7.88 -13.01
N VAL A 223 4.89 -7.81 -11.80
CA VAL A 223 3.68 -8.57 -11.42
C VAL A 223 2.50 -8.21 -12.33
N ALA A 224 2.22 -6.93 -12.53
CA ALA A 224 1.15 -6.47 -13.40
C ALA A 224 1.30 -6.99 -14.83
N PHE A 225 2.51 -6.90 -15.40
CA PHE A 225 2.83 -7.49 -16.70
C PHE A 225 2.58 -9.00 -16.70
N SER A 226 3.08 -9.71 -15.68
CA SER A 226 2.86 -11.16 -15.52
C SER A 226 1.37 -11.51 -15.53
N ARG A 227 0.52 -10.76 -14.84
CA ARG A 227 -0.93 -11.03 -14.79
C ARG A 227 -1.61 -10.85 -16.15
N MET A 228 -1.21 -9.83 -16.93
CA MET A 228 -1.71 -9.63 -18.29
C MET A 228 -1.17 -10.71 -19.25
N TYR A 229 0.13 -11.01 -19.19
CA TYR A 229 0.75 -12.06 -20.01
C TYR A 229 0.11 -13.43 -19.79
N ARG A 230 -0.22 -13.76 -18.55
CA ARG A 230 -0.87 -15.02 -18.18
C ARG A 230 -2.37 -15.07 -18.52
N GLY A 231 -2.93 -13.98 -19.07
CA GLY A 231 -4.34 -13.89 -19.44
C GLY A 231 -5.29 -13.80 -18.23
N MET A 232 -4.81 -13.28 -17.11
CA MET A 232 -5.57 -13.26 -15.86
C MET A 232 -6.30 -11.97 -15.62
N HIS A 233 -5.77 -10.85 -16.11
CA HIS A 233 -6.32 -9.51 -15.88
C HIS A 233 -6.16 -8.61 -17.12
N HIS A 234 -7.08 -7.67 -17.27
CA HIS A 234 -6.99 -6.58 -18.23
C HIS A 234 -6.17 -5.41 -17.65
N PRO A 235 -5.70 -4.45 -18.48
CA PRO A 235 -5.07 -3.22 -18.02
C PRO A 235 -5.88 -2.44 -16.99
N LEU A 236 -7.20 -2.30 -17.17
CA LEU A 236 -8.06 -1.61 -16.20
C LEU A 236 -8.18 -2.35 -14.85
N ASP A 237 -8.05 -3.68 -14.81
CA ASP A 237 -7.98 -4.43 -13.55
C ASP A 237 -6.68 -4.14 -12.82
N VAL A 238 -5.58 -4.05 -13.57
CA VAL A 238 -4.26 -3.70 -13.05
C VAL A 238 -4.28 -2.27 -12.49
N ALA A 239 -4.86 -1.31 -13.22
CA ALA A 239 -5.02 0.06 -12.76
C ALA A 239 -5.85 0.13 -11.47
N GLY A 240 -6.95 -0.64 -11.39
CA GLY A 240 -7.74 -0.80 -10.17
C GLY A 240 -6.91 -1.36 -9.02
N GLY A 241 -6.08 -2.36 -9.28
CA GLY A 241 -5.15 -2.93 -8.31
C GLY A 241 -4.14 -1.90 -7.78
N VAL A 242 -3.61 -1.04 -8.67
CA VAL A 242 -2.71 0.08 -8.26
C VAL A 242 -3.43 1.03 -7.30
N ILE A 243 -4.66 1.44 -7.64
CA ILE A 243 -5.46 2.34 -6.79
C ILE A 243 -5.67 1.72 -5.40
N VAL A 244 -6.09 0.46 -5.34
CA VAL A 244 -6.36 -0.25 -4.08
C VAL A 244 -5.09 -0.41 -3.24
N GLY A 245 -3.98 -0.84 -3.84
CA GLY A 245 -2.71 -1.02 -3.13
C GLY A 245 -2.16 0.28 -2.55
N VAL A 246 -2.15 1.36 -3.34
CA VAL A 246 -1.71 2.69 -2.89
C VAL A 246 -2.64 3.23 -1.79
N ALA A 247 -3.96 3.07 -1.93
CA ALA A 247 -4.92 3.49 -0.93
C ALA A 247 -4.74 2.74 0.39
N ALA A 248 -4.50 1.42 0.35
CA ALA A 248 -4.26 0.61 1.55
C ALA A 248 -3.01 1.07 2.31
N VAL A 249 -1.86 1.25 1.62
CA VAL A 249 -0.62 1.77 2.23
C VAL A 249 -0.86 3.15 2.84
N SER A 250 -1.51 4.06 2.10
CA SER A 250 -1.76 5.44 2.55
C SER A 250 -2.67 5.47 3.79
N ALA A 251 -3.75 4.68 3.78
CA ALA A 251 -4.67 4.57 4.91
C ALA A 251 -3.96 4.04 6.16
N LEU A 252 -3.13 3.00 6.02
CA LEU A 252 -2.40 2.42 7.15
C LEU A 252 -1.30 3.35 7.70
N VAL A 253 -0.67 4.18 6.87
CA VAL A 253 0.22 5.25 7.35
C VAL A 253 -0.55 6.22 8.25
N LEU A 254 -1.75 6.65 7.83
CA LEU A 254 -2.59 7.57 8.61
C LEU A 254 -3.04 6.94 9.93
N VAL A 255 -3.51 5.70 9.91
CA VAL A 255 -3.94 4.95 11.11
C VAL A 255 -2.79 4.79 12.10
N THR A 256 -1.62 4.39 11.60
CA THR A 256 -0.44 4.18 12.46
C THR A 256 0.06 5.47 13.08
N ARG A 257 0.00 6.60 12.35
CA ARG A 257 0.30 7.93 12.89
C ARG A 257 -0.71 8.37 13.94
N ALA A 258 -2.00 8.17 13.69
CA ALA A 258 -3.07 8.54 14.63
C ALA A 258 -2.94 7.78 15.95
N SER A 259 -2.69 6.46 15.91
CA SER A 259 -2.47 5.67 17.13
C SER A 259 -1.21 6.08 17.90
N GLY A 260 -0.19 6.58 17.22
CA GLY A 260 1.02 7.09 17.85
C GLY A 260 0.82 8.44 18.56
N SER A 261 -0.11 9.27 18.11
CA SER A 261 -0.46 10.51 18.80
C SER A 261 -1.35 10.28 20.02
N ALA A 262 -2.22 9.27 19.98
CA ALA A 262 -3.04 8.87 21.13
C ALA A 262 -2.21 8.24 22.28
N ALA A 263 -0.98 7.80 22.01
CA ALA A 263 -0.07 7.22 23.01
C ALA A 263 0.84 8.26 23.70
N ARG A 264 0.77 9.54 23.31
CA ARG A 264 1.55 10.67 23.87
C ARG A 264 0.70 11.53 24.78
#